data_e030a65c7072a3da453d6affbf9fe84e
#
_entry.id   e030a65c7072a3da453d6affbf9fe84e
#
_cell.length_a   1.000
_cell.length_b   1.000
_cell.length_c   1.000
_cell.angle_alpha   90.00
_cell.angle_beta   90.00
_cell.angle_gamma   90.00
#
_symmetry.space_group_name_H-M   'P 1'
#
loop_
_entity.id
_entity.type
_entity.pdbx_description
1 polymer ?
#
loop_
_entity_poly.entity_id
_entity_poly.type
_entity_poly.pdbx_seq_one_letter_code
_entity_poly.pdbx_strand_id
1 'polypeptide(L)'
;VNESYLTNVKDPSHGSYFVEYLTSEFLKDYEITVSKKRQKSSSSFLASEKIQIKNYYNEEDLKDLEHLNFIAGSPPFLRGPYSTMYVNRPWTIRQYAGFSTAKESNNFYKKNLKAGQKGLSVAFDLATHRGFDSDHPRVEGDVGMAGVAIDTVDDMKLLFEGIPLKDMSVSMTMNGAVLPVLAFYIVAAQEQGAKL
;
A
#
# COMPACT_ATOMS: atom_id res chain seq x y z
N VAL A 1 -14.87 5.68 10.86
CA VAL A 1 -13.46 5.86 11.30
C VAL A 1 -13.42 6.45 12.70
N ASN A 2 -14.27 7.41 13.01
CA ASN A 2 -14.32 8.02 14.36
C ASN A 2 -14.92 7.09 15.44
N GLU A 3 -15.70 6.09 15.06
CA GLU A 3 -16.33 5.15 15.98
C GLU A 3 -15.41 3.97 16.34
N SER A 4 -14.40 3.69 15.53
CA SER A 4 -13.52 2.54 15.74
C SER A 4 -12.28 2.83 16.58
N TYR A 5 -11.98 4.10 16.84
CA TYR A 5 -10.75 4.55 17.53
C TYR A 5 -9.43 4.01 16.94
N LEU A 6 -9.49 3.41 15.74
CA LEU A 6 -8.33 2.82 15.07
C LEU A 6 -7.24 3.85 14.74
N THR A 7 -7.61 5.13 14.60
CA THR A 7 -6.67 6.23 14.41
C THR A 7 -5.81 6.52 15.64
N ASN A 8 -6.23 6.07 16.81
CA ASN A 8 -5.49 6.23 18.06
C ASN A 8 -4.51 5.08 18.31
N VAL A 9 -4.58 4.04 17.50
CA VAL A 9 -3.68 2.88 17.57
C VAL A 9 -2.60 3.05 16.53
N LYS A 10 -1.34 3.19 16.96
CA LYS A 10 -0.20 3.38 16.06
C LYS A 10 0.05 2.19 15.13
N ASP A 11 -0.39 1.02 15.53
CA ASP A 11 -0.33 -0.19 14.72
C ASP A 11 -1.50 -1.12 15.02
N PRO A 12 -2.61 -1.00 14.28
CA PRO A 12 -3.76 -1.89 14.47
C PRO A 12 -3.48 -3.34 14.03
N SER A 13 -2.41 -3.59 13.28
CA SER A 13 -2.04 -4.93 12.83
C SER A 13 -1.25 -5.74 13.87
N HIS A 14 -0.69 -5.08 14.88
CA HIS A 14 -0.14 -5.72 16.07
C HIS A 14 -1.23 -6.10 17.10
N GLY A 15 -2.45 -6.16 16.62
CA GLY A 15 -3.66 -6.25 17.41
C GLY A 15 -3.73 -7.35 18.46
N SER A 16 -2.92 -8.39 18.38
CA SER A 16 -3.02 -9.46 19.39
C SER A 16 -2.62 -8.97 20.78
N TYR A 17 -1.48 -8.32 20.96
CA TYR A 17 -1.04 -7.86 22.29
C TYR A 17 -1.87 -6.69 22.82
N PHE A 18 -2.26 -5.77 21.96
CA PHE A 18 -3.11 -4.65 22.38
C PHE A 18 -4.54 -5.11 22.66
N VAL A 19 -5.10 -5.99 21.84
CA VAL A 19 -6.42 -6.57 22.06
C VAL A 19 -6.42 -7.44 23.32
N GLU A 20 -5.40 -8.26 23.55
CA GLU A 20 -5.26 -9.05 24.78
C GLU A 20 -5.10 -8.16 26.02
N TYR A 21 -4.32 -7.08 25.93
CA TYR A 21 -4.20 -6.11 27.02
C TYR A 21 -5.56 -5.46 27.34
N LEU A 22 -6.28 -4.96 26.34
CA LEU A 22 -7.62 -4.39 26.54
C LEU A 22 -8.59 -5.42 27.10
N THR A 23 -8.55 -6.63 26.58
CA THR A 23 -9.39 -7.71 27.08
C THR A 23 -9.09 -8.01 28.55
N SER A 24 -7.81 -8.02 28.94
CA SER A 24 -7.43 -8.24 30.33
C SER A 24 -7.87 -7.09 31.24
N GLU A 25 -7.80 -5.84 30.78
CA GLU A 25 -8.30 -4.69 31.55
C GLU A 25 -9.82 -4.72 31.71
N PHE A 26 -10.56 -5.03 30.63
CA PHE A 26 -12.02 -5.22 30.73
C PHE A 26 -12.42 -6.37 31.65
N LEU A 27 -11.66 -7.47 31.66
CA LEU A 27 -11.95 -8.61 32.53
C LEU A 27 -11.67 -8.31 34.01
N LYS A 28 -10.82 -7.34 34.33
CA LYS A 28 -10.59 -6.87 35.73
C LYS A 28 -11.81 -6.13 36.30
N ASP A 29 -12.50 -5.37 35.44
CA ASP A 29 -13.65 -4.55 35.86
C ASP A 29 -14.96 -5.36 35.87
N TYR A 30 -15.03 -6.47 35.15
CA TYR A 30 -16.17 -7.36 35.09
C TYR A 30 -15.77 -8.74 35.60
N GLU A 31 -16.29 -9.17 36.75
CA GLU A 31 -16.20 -10.58 37.21
C GLU A 31 -16.95 -11.50 36.24
N ILE A 32 -16.38 -11.66 35.03
CA ILE A 32 -16.90 -12.65 34.08
C ILE A 32 -16.39 -14.01 34.53
N THR A 33 -17.25 -14.75 35.23
CA THR A 33 -17.07 -16.19 35.41
C THR A 33 -17.17 -16.85 34.05
N VAL A 34 -16.04 -16.94 33.33
CA VAL A 34 -15.94 -17.73 32.11
C VAL A 34 -16.13 -19.18 32.50
N SER A 35 -17.39 -19.64 32.48
CA SER A 35 -17.67 -21.08 32.57
C SER A 35 -16.98 -21.73 31.38
N LYS A 36 -15.91 -22.47 31.65
CA LYS A 36 -15.19 -23.31 30.68
C LYS A 36 -16.10 -24.46 30.21
N LYS A 37 -17.19 -24.13 29.54
CA LYS A 37 -17.92 -25.10 28.72
C LYS A 37 -17.07 -25.33 27.48
N ARG A 38 -16.16 -26.28 27.57
CA ARG A 38 -15.53 -26.88 26.40
C ARG A 38 -16.63 -27.48 25.53
N GLN A 39 -17.11 -26.73 24.55
CA GLN A 39 -17.81 -27.33 23.44
C GLN A 39 -16.79 -28.18 22.67
N LYS A 40 -16.83 -29.47 22.86
CA LYS A 40 -16.19 -30.43 21.97
C LYS A 40 -16.97 -30.43 20.64
N SER A 41 -16.79 -29.41 19.84
CA SER A 41 -17.20 -29.43 18.45
C SER A 41 -16.05 -30.04 17.66
N SER A 42 -16.23 -31.28 17.23
CA SER A 42 -15.25 -32.03 16.42
C SER A 42 -15.38 -31.73 14.90
N SER A 43 -16.02 -30.64 14.53
CA SER A 43 -16.15 -30.30 13.11
C SER A 43 -14.90 -29.51 12.69
N SER A 44 -14.23 -30.04 11.72
CA SER A 44 -13.14 -29.38 10.98
C SER A 44 -13.50 -29.41 9.50
N PHE A 45 -13.03 -28.45 8.74
CA PHE A 45 -13.24 -28.46 7.29
C PHE A 45 -11.90 -28.37 6.57
N LEU A 46 -11.86 -28.93 5.37
CA LEU A 46 -10.69 -28.86 4.51
C LEU A 46 -10.77 -27.59 3.65
N ALA A 47 -9.80 -26.69 3.83
CA ALA A 47 -9.69 -25.49 3.00
C ALA A 47 -9.24 -25.82 1.56
N SER A 48 -9.42 -24.88 0.64
CA SER A 48 -8.98 -25.02 -0.76
C SER A 48 -7.47 -25.29 -0.88
N GLU A 49 -6.68 -24.79 0.08
CA GLU A 49 -5.24 -25.02 0.21
C GLU A 49 -4.90 -26.42 0.73
N LYS A 50 -5.88 -27.29 0.93
CA LYS A 50 -5.77 -28.64 1.49
C LYS A 50 -5.28 -28.67 2.94
N ILE A 51 -5.51 -27.59 3.68
CA ILE A 51 -5.23 -27.48 5.10
C ILE A 51 -6.49 -27.76 5.88
N GLN A 52 -6.36 -28.61 6.90
CA GLN A 52 -7.46 -28.90 7.81
C GLN A 52 -7.66 -27.75 8.80
N ILE A 53 -8.78 -27.07 8.72
CA ILE A 53 -9.13 -25.96 9.62
C ILE A 53 -9.98 -26.49 10.76
N LYS A 54 -9.56 -26.22 11.99
CA LYS A 54 -10.35 -26.52 13.19
C LYS A 54 -11.37 -25.39 13.41
N ASN A 55 -12.50 -25.69 14.04
CA ASN A 55 -13.47 -24.66 14.42
C ASN A 55 -12.98 -23.72 15.50
N TYR A 56 -11.93 -24.10 16.22
CA TYR A 56 -11.41 -23.40 17.37
C TYR A 56 -9.94 -23.72 17.54
N TYR A 57 -9.16 -22.71 17.86
CA TYR A 57 -7.73 -22.80 18.16
C TYR A 57 -7.48 -22.29 19.57
N ASN A 58 -6.49 -22.84 20.25
CA ASN A 58 -6.07 -22.45 21.59
C ASN A 58 -4.54 -22.44 21.70
N GLU A 59 -4.02 -22.16 22.89
CA GLU A 59 -2.59 -22.12 23.18
C GLU A 59 -1.86 -23.43 22.84
N GLU A 60 -2.56 -24.57 22.92
CA GLU A 60 -1.97 -25.88 22.60
C GLU A 60 -1.63 -26.01 21.10
N ASP A 61 -2.36 -25.30 20.25
CA ASP A 61 -2.11 -25.28 18.80
C ASP A 61 -0.85 -24.46 18.44
N LEU A 62 -0.32 -23.69 19.37
CA LEU A 62 0.92 -22.93 19.21
C LEU A 62 2.16 -23.71 19.63
N LYS A 63 1.99 -24.86 20.32
CA LYS A 63 3.10 -25.72 20.70
C LYS A 63 3.78 -26.22 19.44
N ASP A 64 5.10 -26.25 19.47
CA ASP A 64 5.96 -26.76 18.38
C ASP A 64 6.00 -25.86 17.13
N LEU A 65 5.46 -24.63 17.19
CA LEU A 65 5.59 -23.65 16.11
C LEU A 65 6.86 -22.81 16.28
N GLU A 66 7.85 -23.09 15.47
CA GLU A 66 9.16 -22.41 15.52
C GLU A 66 9.11 -20.92 15.11
N HIS A 67 8.11 -20.53 14.32
CA HIS A 67 8.00 -19.19 13.77
C HIS A 67 7.38 -18.13 14.72
N LEU A 68 6.97 -18.50 15.92
CA LEU A 68 6.34 -17.55 16.86
C LEU A 68 7.30 -16.50 17.41
N ASN A 69 8.59 -16.83 17.48
CA ASN A 69 9.63 -15.98 18.06
C ASN A 69 10.34 -15.08 17.06
N PHE A 70 9.93 -15.07 15.80
CA PHE A 70 10.49 -14.16 14.82
C PHE A 70 10.08 -12.72 15.11
N ILE A 71 11.02 -11.79 14.93
CA ILE A 71 10.78 -10.36 15.04
C ILE A 71 10.60 -9.72 13.66
N ALA A 72 9.87 -8.61 13.61
CA ALA A 72 9.73 -7.83 12.39
C ALA A 72 11.09 -7.28 11.94
N GLY A 73 11.32 -7.18 10.64
CA GLY A 73 12.57 -6.65 10.07
C GLY A 73 13.74 -7.63 10.03
N SER A 74 13.55 -8.88 10.46
CA SER A 74 14.57 -9.93 10.41
C SER A 74 14.15 -11.07 9.46
N PRO A 75 15.08 -11.62 8.67
CA PRO A 75 14.79 -12.80 7.85
C PRO A 75 14.24 -13.96 8.71
N PRO A 76 13.28 -14.70 8.18
CA PRO A 76 12.64 -14.68 6.86
C PRO A 76 11.49 -13.68 6.70
N PHE A 77 11.44 -12.61 7.48
CA PHE A 77 10.47 -11.50 7.41
C PHE A 77 8.99 -11.90 7.63
N LEU A 78 8.76 -12.94 8.41
CA LEU A 78 7.41 -13.47 8.69
C LEU A 78 6.49 -12.45 9.38
N ARG A 79 7.07 -11.50 10.12
CA ARG A 79 6.32 -10.45 10.83
C ARG A 79 6.45 -9.07 10.18
N GLY A 80 6.88 -9.04 8.93
CA GLY A 80 6.99 -7.83 8.13
C GLY A 80 8.41 -7.34 7.89
N PRO A 81 8.60 -6.47 6.89
CA PRO A 81 9.92 -6.10 6.38
C PRO A 81 10.68 -5.10 7.26
N TYR A 82 10.00 -4.39 8.17
CA TYR A 82 10.61 -3.33 8.99
C TYR A 82 10.51 -3.63 10.47
N SER A 83 11.56 -3.35 11.23
CA SER A 83 11.62 -3.65 12.68
C SER A 83 10.52 -2.98 13.50
N THR A 84 10.11 -1.80 13.12
CA THR A 84 9.04 -1.04 13.78
C THR A 84 7.72 -1.04 13.00
N MET A 85 7.70 -1.68 11.83
CA MET A 85 6.57 -1.67 10.90
C MET A 85 6.05 -0.24 10.69
N TYR A 86 4.83 0.08 11.09
CA TYR A 86 4.21 1.39 10.89
C TYR A 86 4.24 2.30 12.13
N VAL A 87 4.90 1.87 13.22
CA VAL A 87 4.95 2.65 14.47
C VAL A 87 5.71 3.96 14.31
N ASN A 88 6.92 3.88 13.75
CA ASN A 88 7.76 5.07 13.51
C ASN A 88 7.49 5.72 12.16
N ARG A 89 7.13 4.91 11.17
CA ARG A 89 6.78 5.35 9.82
C ARG A 89 5.39 4.85 9.48
N PRO A 90 4.36 5.71 9.56
CA PRO A 90 3.01 5.35 9.11
C PRO A 90 3.01 4.90 7.65
N TRP A 91 2.04 4.06 7.29
CA TRP A 91 1.85 3.64 5.90
C TRP A 91 1.66 4.85 4.97
N THR A 92 2.12 4.69 3.74
CA THR A 92 1.99 5.73 2.72
C THR A 92 0.58 5.70 2.14
N ILE A 93 -0.13 6.82 2.25
CA ILE A 93 -1.39 7.03 1.54
C ILE A 93 -1.04 7.56 0.16
N ARG A 94 -1.49 6.84 -0.88
CA ARG A 94 -1.38 7.28 -2.27
C ARG A 94 -2.64 6.92 -3.03
N GLN A 95 -2.98 7.75 -4.00
CA GLN A 95 -4.10 7.54 -4.89
C GLN A 95 -3.58 7.29 -6.30
N TYR A 96 -4.09 6.25 -6.95
CA TYR A 96 -3.84 6.00 -8.36
C TYR A 96 -4.69 6.98 -9.18
N ALA A 97 -4.05 7.88 -9.88
CA ALA A 97 -4.72 8.95 -10.62
C ALA A 97 -3.88 9.44 -11.80
N GLY A 98 -4.56 9.84 -12.84
CA GLY A 98 -4.03 10.54 -14.01
C GLY A 98 -5.21 11.11 -14.78
N PHE A 99 -5.02 12.31 -15.32
CA PHE A 99 -6.00 13.04 -16.12
C PHE A 99 -5.37 13.35 -17.47
N SER A 100 -6.15 13.61 -18.47
CA SER A 100 -5.74 13.72 -19.87
C SER A 100 -4.40 14.38 -20.11
N THR A 101 -4.11 15.47 -19.43
CA THR A 101 -2.86 16.24 -19.61
C THR A 101 -1.94 16.18 -18.40
N ALA A 102 -0.64 16.32 -18.63
CA ALA A 102 0.37 16.42 -17.57
C ALA A 102 0.07 17.58 -16.61
N LYS A 103 -0.43 18.72 -17.12
CA LYS A 103 -0.77 19.89 -16.32
C LYS A 103 -1.93 19.65 -15.36
N GLU A 104 -3.00 19.03 -15.82
CA GLU A 104 -4.16 18.70 -14.97
C GLU A 104 -3.79 17.69 -13.90
N SER A 105 -3.04 16.66 -14.28
CA SER A 105 -2.53 15.66 -13.35
C SER A 105 -1.61 16.26 -12.28
N ASN A 106 -0.70 17.16 -12.68
CA ASN A 106 0.16 17.90 -11.77
C ASN A 106 -0.64 18.72 -10.73
N ASN A 107 -1.66 19.45 -11.18
CA ASN A 107 -2.51 20.24 -10.30
C ASN A 107 -3.23 19.34 -9.28
N PHE A 108 -3.73 18.21 -9.72
CA PHE A 108 -4.38 17.23 -8.85
C PHE A 108 -3.42 16.66 -7.82
N TYR A 109 -2.22 16.26 -8.23
CA TYR A 109 -1.20 15.73 -7.31
C TYR A 109 -0.81 16.76 -6.26
N LYS A 110 -0.54 18.00 -6.66
CA LYS A 110 -0.21 19.08 -5.71
C LYS A 110 -1.33 19.34 -4.70
N LYS A 111 -2.59 19.31 -5.15
CA LYS A 111 -3.75 19.45 -4.27
C LYS A 111 -3.79 18.33 -3.22
N ASN A 112 -3.61 17.10 -3.64
CA ASN A 112 -3.67 15.94 -2.74
C ASN A 112 -2.48 15.87 -1.78
N LEU A 113 -1.28 16.22 -2.25
CA LEU A 113 -0.10 16.32 -1.37
C LEU A 113 -0.31 17.37 -0.27
N LYS A 114 -0.91 18.51 -0.60
CA LYS A 114 -1.30 19.53 0.40
C LYS A 114 -2.36 19.02 1.38
N ALA A 115 -3.23 18.12 0.92
CA ALA A 115 -4.26 17.49 1.76
C ALA A 115 -3.75 16.31 2.61
N GLY A 116 -2.44 16.00 2.54
CA GLY A 116 -1.81 14.98 3.40
C GLY A 116 -1.47 13.65 2.73
N GLN A 117 -1.66 13.53 1.43
CA GLN A 117 -1.14 12.37 0.68
C GLN A 117 0.39 12.32 0.79
N LYS A 118 0.96 11.12 0.88
CA LYS A 118 2.41 10.93 1.15
C LYS A 118 3.18 10.31 0.00
N GLY A 119 2.50 9.90 -1.05
CA GLY A 119 3.11 9.34 -2.25
C GLY A 119 2.18 9.48 -3.43
N LEU A 120 2.70 9.26 -4.62
CA LEU A 120 1.95 9.36 -5.86
C LEU A 120 1.87 8.00 -6.55
N SER A 121 0.77 7.76 -7.24
CA SER A 121 0.61 6.63 -8.14
C SER A 121 0.03 7.13 -9.45
N VAL A 122 0.84 7.09 -10.50
CA VAL A 122 0.49 7.67 -11.80
C VAL A 122 -0.31 6.69 -12.63
N ALA A 123 -1.48 7.14 -13.10
CA ALA A 123 -2.25 6.47 -14.13
C ALA A 123 -1.91 7.10 -15.48
N PHE A 124 -1.26 6.33 -16.35
CA PHE A 124 -1.02 6.72 -17.73
C PHE A 124 -2.22 6.35 -18.62
N ASP A 125 -2.36 7.06 -19.73
CA ASP A 125 -3.39 6.74 -20.70
C ASP A 125 -3.08 5.48 -21.54
N LEU A 126 -4.02 5.05 -22.34
CA LEU A 126 -3.89 3.85 -23.14
C LEU A 126 -2.82 3.96 -24.23
N ALA A 127 -2.64 5.15 -24.82
CA ALA A 127 -1.61 5.40 -25.82
C ALA A 127 -0.22 5.21 -25.24
N THR A 128 0.07 5.86 -24.10
CA THR A 128 1.33 5.74 -23.37
C THR A 128 1.59 4.29 -22.92
N HIS A 129 0.57 3.61 -22.39
CA HIS A 129 0.69 2.19 -21.98
C HIS A 129 1.10 1.27 -23.12
N ARG A 130 0.65 1.56 -24.35
CA ARG A 130 0.94 0.76 -25.55
C ARG A 130 2.24 1.18 -26.21
N GLY A 131 2.87 2.28 -25.76
CA GLY A 131 4.12 2.80 -26.30
C GLY A 131 3.94 3.53 -27.62
N PHE A 132 2.81 4.20 -27.78
CA PHE A 132 2.55 5.08 -28.93
C PHE A 132 2.54 6.55 -28.48
N ASP A 133 3.09 7.41 -29.33
CA ASP A 133 2.92 8.84 -29.19
C ASP A 133 1.47 9.26 -29.51
N SER A 134 1.03 10.37 -28.97
CA SER A 134 -0.36 10.82 -29.06
C SER A 134 -0.85 11.10 -30.48
N ASP A 135 0.06 11.36 -31.41
CA ASP A 135 -0.25 11.61 -32.83
C ASP A 135 -0.36 10.31 -33.68
N HIS A 136 -0.09 9.15 -33.09
CA HIS A 136 -0.08 7.91 -33.83
C HIS A 136 -1.51 7.46 -34.21
N PRO A 137 -1.78 7.10 -35.49
CA PRO A 137 -3.14 6.77 -35.94
C PRO A 137 -3.85 5.62 -35.19
N ARG A 138 -3.07 4.71 -34.57
CA ARG A 138 -3.63 3.56 -33.81
C ARG A 138 -4.22 3.93 -32.46
N VAL A 139 -4.01 5.14 -31.99
CA VAL A 139 -4.45 5.61 -30.66
C VAL A 139 -5.41 6.77 -30.76
N GLU A 140 -5.89 7.08 -31.96
CA GLU A 140 -6.95 8.06 -32.14
C GLU A 140 -8.16 7.69 -31.26
N GLY A 141 -8.55 8.62 -30.39
CA GLY A 141 -9.61 8.40 -29.38
C GLY A 141 -9.18 7.75 -28.04
N ASP A 142 -7.94 7.24 -27.94
CA ASP A 142 -7.41 6.67 -26.71
C ASP A 142 -6.56 7.66 -25.89
N VAL A 143 -6.09 8.73 -26.54
CA VAL A 143 -5.19 9.74 -25.94
C VAL A 143 -5.89 10.48 -24.80
N GLY A 144 -5.24 10.53 -23.65
CA GLY A 144 -5.77 11.17 -22.47
C GLY A 144 -6.96 10.43 -21.83
N MET A 145 -7.32 9.26 -22.34
CA MET A 145 -8.38 8.45 -21.79
C MET A 145 -7.85 7.56 -20.65
N ALA A 146 -8.56 7.59 -19.52
CA ALA A 146 -8.26 6.82 -18.30
C ALA A 146 -6.89 7.10 -17.65
N GLY A 147 -6.20 8.15 -18.07
CA GLY A 147 -4.90 8.51 -17.53
C GLY A 147 -4.26 9.68 -18.23
N VAL A 148 -3.01 9.98 -17.89
CA VAL A 148 -2.23 11.07 -18.45
C VAL A 148 -1.44 10.60 -19.67
N ALA A 149 -1.50 11.37 -20.76
CA ALA A 149 -0.65 11.18 -21.93
C ALA A 149 0.75 11.75 -21.66
N ILE A 150 1.78 10.95 -21.93
CA ILE A 150 3.20 11.31 -21.81
C ILE A 150 3.92 10.83 -23.07
N ASP A 151 4.26 11.77 -23.92
CA ASP A 151 4.97 11.52 -25.18
C ASP A 151 6.46 11.84 -25.05
N THR A 152 6.80 12.81 -24.21
CA THR A 152 8.14 13.38 -24.13
C THR A 152 8.63 13.50 -22.68
N VAL A 153 9.93 13.75 -22.55
CA VAL A 153 10.54 14.10 -21.26
C VAL A 153 9.97 15.41 -20.70
N ASP A 154 9.55 16.34 -21.55
CA ASP A 154 8.99 17.62 -21.11
C ASP A 154 7.58 17.44 -20.51
N ASP A 155 6.79 16.51 -21.02
CA ASP A 155 5.52 16.11 -20.38
C ASP A 155 5.77 15.52 -18.99
N MET A 156 6.79 14.69 -18.85
CA MET A 156 7.16 14.12 -17.55
C MET A 156 7.64 15.19 -16.58
N LYS A 157 8.43 16.16 -17.04
CA LYS A 157 8.84 17.32 -16.23
C LYS A 157 7.63 18.14 -15.78
N LEU A 158 6.69 18.41 -16.70
CA LEU A 158 5.47 19.14 -16.41
C LEU A 158 4.59 18.37 -15.41
N LEU A 159 4.49 17.05 -15.55
CA LEU A 159 3.74 16.19 -14.64
C LEU A 159 4.22 16.33 -13.18
N PHE A 160 5.52 16.44 -12.98
CA PHE A 160 6.14 16.54 -11.66
C PHE A 160 6.66 17.94 -11.31
N GLU A 161 6.28 18.97 -12.07
CA GLU A 161 6.68 20.34 -11.79
C GLU A 161 6.32 20.76 -10.36
N GLY A 162 7.31 21.19 -9.57
CA GLY A 162 7.12 21.64 -8.18
C GLY A 162 6.77 20.53 -7.19
N ILE A 163 6.96 19.27 -7.56
CA ILE A 163 6.86 18.10 -6.65
C ILE A 163 8.28 17.59 -6.41
N PRO A 164 8.77 17.55 -5.15
CA PRO A 164 10.17 17.22 -4.85
C PRO A 164 10.41 15.70 -5.02
N LEU A 165 10.84 15.29 -6.21
CA LEU A 165 11.02 13.87 -6.55
C LEU A 165 12.08 13.16 -5.69
N LYS A 166 13.09 13.89 -5.18
CA LYS A 166 14.09 13.33 -4.26
C LYS A 166 13.50 12.79 -2.94
N ASP A 167 12.34 13.34 -2.51
CA ASP A 167 11.70 13.03 -1.25
C ASP A 167 10.37 12.29 -1.43
N MET A 168 9.92 12.14 -2.71
CA MET A 168 8.60 11.59 -3.03
C MET A 168 8.67 10.15 -3.49
N SER A 169 7.86 9.29 -2.88
CA SER A 169 7.65 7.94 -3.41
C SER A 169 6.65 7.97 -4.55
N VAL A 170 7.08 7.59 -5.74
CA VAL A 170 6.24 7.52 -6.93
C VAL A 170 6.12 6.08 -7.39
N SER A 171 4.88 5.66 -7.65
CA SER A 171 4.53 4.40 -8.31
C SER A 171 4.01 4.69 -9.70
N MET A 172 4.47 3.96 -10.67
CA MET A 172 4.04 4.05 -12.06
C MET A 172 3.65 2.68 -12.55
N THR A 173 2.40 2.54 -13.01
CA THR A 173 1.93 1.30 -13.64
C THR A 173 2.13 1.42 -15.13
N MET A 174 2.93 0.55 -15.72
CA MET A 174 3.30 0.61 -17.13
C MET A 174 3.45 -0.79 -17.71
N ASN A 175 3.10 -0.93 -19.00
CA ASN A 175 3.25 -2.18 -19.75
C ASN A 175 4.32 -2.06 -20.84
N GLY A 176 3.95 -1.66 -22.07
CA GLY A 176 4.84 -1.66 -23.21
C GLY A 176 5.96 -0.63 -23.16
N ALA A 177 5.70 0.54 -22.59
CA ALA A 177 6.62 1.68 -22.59
C ALA A 177 7.44 1.85 -21.30
N VAL A 178 7.72 0.77 -20.58
CA VAL A 178 8.44 0.84 -19.28
C VAL A 178 9.78 1.57 -19.39
N LEU A 179 10.60 1.22 -20.37
CA LEU A 179 11.96 1.77 -20.49
C LEU A 179 11.96 3.27 -20.82
N PRO A 180 11.27 3.77 -21.85
CA PRO A 180 11.26 5.19 -22.14
C PRO A 180 10.60 6.03 -21.04
N VAL A 181 9.48 5.58 -20.48
CA VAL A 181 8.80 6.30 -19.38
C VAL A 181 9.67 6.38 -18.13
N LEU A 182 10.36 5.29 -17.77
CA LEU A 182 11.31 5.30 -16.67
C LEU A 182 12.50 6.23 -16.95
N ALA A 183 13.01 6.25 -18.19
CA ALA A 183 14.07 7.18 -18.58
C ALA A 183 13.63 8.64 -18.45
N PHE A 184 12.43 8.98 -18.91
CA PHE A 184 11.86 10.33 -18.74
C PHE A 184 11.75 10.73 -17.27
N TYR A 185 11.28 9.80 -16.40
CA TYR A 185 11.19 10.04 -14.98
C TYR A 185 12.57 10.29 -14.34
N ILE A 186 13.57 9.49 -14.68
CA ILE A 186 14.94 9.63 -14.16
C ILE A 186 15.50 11.00 -14.56
N VAL A 187 15.37 11.39 -15.83
CA VAL A 187 15.83 12.70 -16.32
C VAL A 187 15.10 13.84 -15.58
N ALA A 188 13.79 13.78 -15.48
CA ALA A 188 13.01 14.78 -14.75
C ALA A 188 13.45 14.89 -13.28
N ALA A 189 13.72 13.77 -12.61
CA ALA A 189 14.20 13.75 -11.24
C ALA A 189 15.62 14.32 -11.10
N GLN A 190 16.53 13.97 -12.02
CA GLN A 190 17.92 14.49 -12.03
C GLN A 190 17.95 16.00 -12.24
N GLU A 191 17.15 16.52 -13.14
CA GLU A 191 17.04 17.97 -13.37
C GLU A 191 16.47 18.72 -12.15
N GLN A 192 15.70 18.05 -11.32
CA GLN A 192 15.27 18.57 -10.00
C GLN A 192 16.34 18.41 -8.91
N GLY A 193 17.51 17.85 -9.21
CA GLY A 193 18.62 17.64 -8.27
C GLY A 193 18.53 16.35 -7.45
N ALA A 194 17.71 15.38 -7.84
CA ALA A 194 17.73 14.04 -7.24
C ALA A 194 19.01 13.30 -7.67
N LYS A 195 19.55 12.47 -6.77
CA LYS A 195 20.67 11.57 -7.06
C LYS A 195 20.10 10.18 -7.36
N LEU A 196 20.74 9.49 -8.30
CA LEU A 196 20.46 8.08 -8.60
C LEU A 196 20.99 7.17 -7.49
#